data_b8789e8d54e31b4da2889bd436a068e3
#
_entry.id   b8789e8d54e31b4da2889bd436a068e3
#
_cell.length_a   1.000
_cell.length_b   1.000
_cell.length_c   1.000
_cell.angle_alpha   90.00
_cell.angle_beta   90.00
_cell.angle_gamma   90.00
#
_symmetry.space_group_name_H-M   'P 1'
#
loop_
_entity.id
_entity.type
_entity.pdbx_description
1 polymer ?
#
loop_
_entity_poly.entity_id
_entity_poly.type
_entity_poly.pdbx_seq_one_letter_code
_entity_poly.pdbx_strand_id
1 'polypeptide(L)'
;MATPPKILPVRPTKAPNLPIAPVEFDQRWGDQFANVLRLYFSQLDNVSSALLSGYGGSFLKFPSGAWHQDGYTTLAANITNVSTTPIQVASTAGFLSAGALMIGTELIAYTGKTSTTFTGITRGAYGSTKAAHVAGVYVAEAQPVPSPTTALTVALTITDVANGIDVSPTDLTKVVCEIAGYYNFQFSIQLLTYDSTIDNVTLWFRQNGLDVSYSAGIITVPSVHGGVAGATIASWNLILPLNVGDYVQLLMSSASGNTVAATYPPGTSPVCPASPSIIMTATFVSAITT
;
A
#
# COMPACT_ATOMS: atom_id res chain seq x y z
N MET A 1 -10.06 13.85 -19.15
CA MET A 1 -9.52 14.18 -17.82
C MET A 1 -8.58 15.38 -17.97
N ALA A 2 -8.74 16.44 -17.18
CA ALA A 2 -7.82 17.57 -17.17
C ALA A 2 -6.49 17.13 -16.56
N THR A 3 -5.39 17.47 -17.21
CA THR A 3 -4.04 17.22 -16.69
C THR A 3 -3.89 17.93 -15.36
N PRO A 4 -3.48 17.26 -14.26
CA PRO A 4 -3.31 17.95 -12.99
C PRO A 4 -2.25 19.06 -13.14
N PRO A 5 -2.43 20.21 -12.46
CA PRO A 5 -1.48 21.30 -12.54
C PRO A 5 -0.09 20.83 -12.09
N LYS A 6 0.92 21.13 -12.91
CA LYS A 6 2.32 20.82 -12.59
C LYS A 6 2.76 21.67 -11.40
N ILE A 7 2.83 21.07 -10.22
CA ILE A 7 3.34 21.74 -9.01
C ILE A 7 4.85 21.88 -9.15
N LEU A 8 5.34 23.11 -9.26
CA LEU A 8 6.77 23.40 -9.29
C LEU A 8 7.29 23.38 -7.83
N PRO A 9 8.43 22.74 -7.56
CA PRO A 9 9.02 22.76 -6.23
C PRO A 9 9.43 24.19 -5.85
N VAL A 10 9.13 24.57 -4.61
CA VAL A 10 9.62 25.84 -4.04
C VAL A 10 11.15 25.78 -3.99
N ARG A 11 11.80 26.70 -4.68
CA ARG A 11 13.26 26.82 -4.66
C ARG A 11 13.67 27.85 -3.63
N PRO A 12 14.71 27.59 -2.81
CA PRO A 12 15.23 28.60 -1.89
C PRO A 12 15.75 29.79 -2.68
N THR A 13 15.39 30.97 -2.24
CA THR A 13 15.95 32.24 -2.77
C THR A 13 17.43 32.31 -2.41
N LYS A 14 18.27 32.50 -3.42
CA LYS A 14 19.71 32.68 -3.20
C LYS A 14 19.99 34.15 -2.89
N ALA A 15 20.79 34.41 -1.84
CA ALA A 15 21.23 35.76 -1.53
C ALA A 15 21.92 36.40 -2.74
N PRO A 16 21.58 37.65 -3.10
CA PRO A 16 22.18 38.31 -4.24
C PRO A 16 23.62 38.76 -3.92
N ASN A 17 24.46 38.83 -4.94
CA ASN A 17 25.72 39.54 -4.82
C ASN A 17 25.41 41.03 -4.82
N LEU A 18 25.71 41.70 -3.73
CA LEU A 18 25.55 43.15 -3.63
C LEU A 18 26.74 43.88 -4.29
N PRO A 19 26.49 45.00 -4.97
CA PRO A 19 27.57 45.77 -5.56
C PRO A 19 28.51 46.36 -4.48
N ILE A 20 29.82 46.38 -4.75
CA ILE A 20 30.83 46.97 -3.84
C ILE A 20 30.60 48.47 -3.74
N ALA A 21 30.62 48.98 -2.50
CA ALA A 21 30.43 50.41 -2.28
C ALA A 21 31.57 51.22 -2.89
N PRO A 22 31.28 52.30 -3.63
CA PRO A 22 32.31 53.23 -4.13
C PRO A 22 32.91 54.05 -3.00
N VAL A 23 34.11 54.62 -3.20
CA VAL A 23 34.79 55.46 -2.23
C VAL A 23 34.04 56.79 -1.99
N GLU A 24 33.38 57.28 -3.04
CA GLU A 24 32.54 58.47 -2.99
C GLU A 24 31.08 58.12 -3.29
N PHE A 25 30.14 58.94 -2.83
CA PHE A 25 28.73 58.75 -3.09
C PHE A 25 28.43 58.77 -4.60
N ASP A 26 27.87 57.68 -5.10
CA ASP A 26 27.39 57.54 -6.46
C ASP A 26 25.89 57.17 -6.43
N GLN A 27 25.06 58.08 -6.93
CA GLN A 27 23.60 57.87 -6.99
C GLN A 27 23.25 56.61 -7.81
N ARG A 28 23.96 56.36 -8.89
CA ARG A 28 23.75 55.19 -9.74
C ARG A 28 24.01 53.88 -8.95
N TRP A 29 25.07 53.86 -8.13
CA TRP A 29 25.34 52.72 -7.25
C TRP A 29 24.21 52.54 -6.22
N GLY A 30 23.74 53.65 -5.60
CA GLY A 30 22.63 53.60 -4.63
C GLY A 30 21.35 53.04 -5.24
N ASP A 31 20.98 53.48 -6.45
CA ASP A 31 19.83 52.98 -7.19
C ASP A 31 19.95 51.48 -7.54
N GLN A 32 21.16 51.06 -7.96
CA GLN A 32 21.43 49.66 -8.27
C GLN A 32 21.34 48.77 -7.03
N PHE A 33 21.93 49.21 -5.91
CA PHE A 33 21.85 48.51 -4.61
C PHE A 33 20.41 48.37 -4.14
N ALA A 34 19.64 49.45 -4.14
CA ALA A 34 18.23 49.44 -3.75
C ALA A 34 17.39 48.53 -4.65
N ASN A 35 17.66 48.52 -5.96
CA ASN A 35 16.95 47.65 -6.89
C ASN A 35 17.26 46.16 -6.66
N VAL A 36 18.51 45.79 -6.42
CA VAL A 36 18.89 44.38 -6.09
C VAL A 36 18.22 43.92 -4.81
N LEU A 37 18.20 44.75 -3.76
CA LEU A 37 17.51 44.41 -2.50
C LEU A 37 16.01 44.30 -2.70
N ARG A 38 15.37 45.23 -3.41
CA ARG A 38 13.95 45.19 -3.68
C ARG A 38 13.53 43.91 -4.43
N LEU A 39 14.29 43.50 -5.44
CA LEU A 39 14.06 42.27 -6.15
C LEU A 39 14.20 41.04 -5.26
N TYR A 40 15.20 41.01 -4.41
CA TYR A 40 15.40 39.94 -3.44
C TYR A 40 14.24 39.82 -2.44
N PHE A 41 13.85 40.96 -1.83
CA PHE A 41 12.72 40.96 -0.91
C PHE A 41 11.37 40.57 -1.61
N SER A 42 11.17 41.08 -2.82
CA SER A 42 9.99 40.66 -3.60
C SER A 42 9.94 39.15 -3.87
N GLN A 43 11.10 38.52 -4.10
CA GLN A 43 11.17 37.04 -4.25
C GLN A 43 10.86 36.34 -2.92
N LEU A 44 11.38 36.83 -1.79
CA LEU A 44 11.07 36.30 -0.46
C LEU A 44 9.57 36.44 -0.13
N ASP A 45 8.99 37.62 -0.39
CA ASP A 45 7.59 37.89 -0.14
C ASP A 45 6.68 36.96 -0.98
N ASN A 46 7.01 36.72 -2.25
CA ASN A 46 6.27 35.80 -3.09
C ASN A 46 6.30 34.36 -2.56
N VAL A 47 7.47 33.89 -2.09
CA VAL A 47 7.58 32.55 -1.48
C VAL A 47 6.80 32.50 -0.16
N SER A 48 6.96 33.53 0.70
CA SER A 48 6.26 33.59 1.98
C SER A 48 4.74 33.67 1.79
N SER A 49 4.27 34.47 0.85
CA SER A 49 2.86 34.59 0.51
C SER A 49 2.28 33.28 0.00
N ALA A 50 3.03 32.53 -0.83
CA ALA A 50 2.62 31.22 -1.31
C ALA A 50 2.51 30.19 -0.17
N LEU A 51 3.44 30.21 0.78
CA LEU A 51 3.45 29.29 1.93
C LEU A 51 2.38 29.65 2.98
N LEU A 52 2.08 30.95 3.17
CA LEU A 52 1.12 31.45 4.15
C LEU A 52 -0.30 31.60 3.58
N SER A 53 -0.51 31.41 2.30
CA SER A 53 -1.83 31.45 1.66
C SER A 53 -2.73 30.33 2.13
N GLY A 54 -4.03 30.42 1.87
CA GLY A 54 -4.99 29.32 2.13
C GLY A 54 -4.67 28.01 1.39
N TYR A 55 -3.78 28.05 0.41
CA TYR A 55 -3.19 26.90 -0.28
C TYR A 55 -1.78 26.59 0.23
N GLY A 56 -1.33 27.24 1.31
CA GLY A 56 -0.01 27.05 1.90
C GLY A 56 0.25 25.59 2.20
N GLY A 57 1.41 25.09 1.80
CA GLY A 57 1.72 23.66 1.84
C GLY A 57 1.37 22.89 0.58
N SER A 58 0.43 23.32 -0.26
CA SER A 58 0.12 22.69 -1.56
C SER A 58 1.30 22.71 -2.53
N PHE A 59 2.23 23.63 -2.33
CA PHE A 59 3.48 23.75 -3.11
C PHE A 59 4.63 22.92 -2.54
N LEU A 60 4.46 22.34 -1.34
CA LEU A 60 5.45 21.47 -0.73
C LEU A 60 5.17 20.03 -1.13
N LYS A 61 6.19 19.36 -1.63
CA LYS A 61 6.12 17.96 -1.99
C LYS A 61 6.51 17.13 -0.76
N PHE A 62 5.52 16.83 0.10
CA PHE A 62 5.74 15.94 1.24
C PHE A 62 5.83 14.48 0.78
N PRO A 63 6.78 13.69 1.32
CA PRO A 63 6.83 12.27 1.07
C PRO A 63 5.52 11.58 1.46
N SER A 64 5.00 10.75 0.57
CA SER A 64 3.77 10.01 0.79
C SER A 64 3.67 8.82 -0.15
N GLY A 65 3.00 7.77 0.30
CA GLY A 65 2.74 6.60 -0.49
C GLY A 65 1.37 6.01 -0.21
N ALA A 66 0.81 5.34 -1.21
CA ALA A 66 -0.41 4.56 -1.11
C ALA A 66 -0.28 3.33 -2.00
N TRP A 67 -0.57 2.17 -1.44
CA TRP A 67 -0.42 0.88 -2.09
C TRP A 67 -1.56 -0.05 -1.70
N HIS A 68 -1.86 -0.98 -2.61
CA HIS A 68 -2.86 -2.00 -2.33
C HIS A 68 -2.55 -3.33 -3.04
N GLN A 69 -3.36 -4.36 -2.75
CA GLN A 69 -3.32 -5.64 -3.43
C GLN A 69 -4.74 -6.03 -3.84
N ASP A 70 -4.99 -6.22 -5.16
CA ASP A 70 -6.35 -6.41 -5.71
C ASP A 70 -6.42 -7.36 -6.91
N GLY A 71 -5.62 -8.40 -6.96
CA GLY A 71 -5.68 -9.37 -8.07
C GLY A 71 -7.07 -10.01 -8.20
N TYR A 72 -7.77 -9.80 -9.32
CA TYR A 72 -8.94 -10.59 -9.71
C TYR A 72 -9.04 -10.76 -11.22
N THR A 73 -9.68 -11.85 -11.64
CA THR A 73 -9.86 -12.26 -13.04
C THR A 73 -11.13 -13.10 -13.18
N THR A 74 -11.34 -13.73 -14.34
CA THR A 74 -12.43 -14.66 -14.58
C THR A 74 -11.92 -16.05 -14.94
N LEU A 75 -12.63 -17.08 -14.51
CA LEU A 75 -12.37 -18.48 -14.85
C LEU A 75 -12.59 -18.69 -16.34
N ALA A 76 -11.61 -19.26 -17.06
CA ALA A 76 -11.68 -19.45 -18.51
C ALA A 76 -12.36 -20.77 -18.92
N ALA A 77 -12.36 -21.77 -18.04
CA ALA A 77 -12.95 -23.08 -18.28
C ALA A 77 -13.64 -23.63 -17.03
N ASN A 78 -14.68 -24.43 -17.20
CA ASN A 78 -15.36 -25.11 -16.08
C ASN A 78 -14.38 -26.00 -15.31
N ILE A 79 -14.48 -26.00 -13.98
CA ILE A 79 -13.76 -26.93 -13.10
C ILE A 79 -14.77 -27.68 -12.24
N THR A 80 -14.56 -28.98 -12.09
CA THR A 80 -15.40 -29.83 -11.22
C THR A 80 -14.83 -29.80 -9.78
N ASN A 81 -15.62 -30.27 -8.82
CA ASN A 81 -15.18 -30.37 -7.42
C ASN A 81 -14.05 -31.40 -7.18
N VAL A 82 -13.76 -32.25 -8.18
CA VAL A 82 -12.68 -33.25 -8.13
C VAL A 82 -11.49 -32.91 -9.02
N SER A 83 -11.57 -31.82 -9.81
CA SER A 83 -10.46 -31.39 -10.68
C SER A 83 -9.22 -31.04 -9.86
N THR A 84 -8.08 -31.60 -10.26
CA THR A 84 -6.74 -31.28 -9.72
C THR A 84 -5.83 -30.67 -10.80
N THR A 85 -6.38 -30.43 -12.00
CA THR A 85 -5.68 -29.83 -13.13
C THR A 85 -5.40 -28.34 -12.88
N PRO A 86 -4.42 -27.74 -13.57
CA PRO A 86 -4.19 -26.30 -13.52
C PRO A 86 -5.47 -25.51 -13.83
N ILE A 87 -5.66 -24.40 -13.11
CA ILE A 87 -6.84 -23.54 -13.26
C ILE A 87 -6.55 -22.52 -14.35
N GLN A 88 -7.34 -22.56 -15.43
CA GLN A 88 -7.25 -21.61 -16.52
C GLN A 88 -8.12 -20.37 -16.26
N VAL A 89 -7.53 -19.19 -16.45
CA VAL A 89 -8.17 -17.88 -16.23
C VAL A 89 -7.90 -16.94 -17.40
N ALA A 90 -8.62 -15.85 -17.50
CA ALA A 90 -8.41 -14.85 -18.55
C ALA A 90 -7.02 -14.17 -18.45
N SER A 91 -6.54 -13.90 -17.23
CA SER A 91 -5.23 -13.32 -16.97
C SER A 91 -4.81 -13.58 -15.53
N THR A 92 -3.52 -13.76 -15.29
CA THR A 92 -2.94 -13.81 -13.92
C THR A 92 -2.16 -12.55 -13.55
N ALA A 93 -2.31 -11.47 -14.35
CA ALA A 93 -1.73 -10.17 -14.01
C ALA A 93 -2.32 -9.67 -12.68
N GLY A 94 -1.50 -9.05 -11.84
CA GLY A 94 -1.89 -8.59 -10.50
C GLY A 94 -1.87 -9.65 -9.40
N PHE A 95 -1.77 -10.94 -9.75
CA PHE A 95 -1.64 -12.03 -8.78
C PHE A 95 -0.20 -12.27 -8.35
N LEU A 96 0.02 -12.73 -7.13
CA LEU A 96 1.32 -13.17 -6.62
C LEU A 96 1.81 -14.43 -7.36
N SER A 97 3.09 -14.77 -7.20
CA SER A 97 3.65 -15.99 -7.80
C SER A 97 3.13 -17.29 -7.18
N ALA A 98 2.73 -17.23 -5.92
CA ALA A 98 2.09 -18.28 -5.14
C ALA A 98 1.17 -17.64 -4.09
N GLY A 99 0.12 -18.35 -3.67
CA GLY A 99 -0.85 -17.82 -2.72
C GLY A 99 -2.14 -18.64 -2.69
N ALA A 100 -3.25 -17.97 -2.54
CA ALA A 100 -4.58 -18.57 -2.61
C ALA A 100 -5.48 -17.84 -3.62
N LEU A 101 -6.43 -18.55 -4.16
CA LEU A 101 -7.53 -18.03 -4.98
C LEU A 101 -8.84 -18.20 -4.21
N MET A 102 -9.71 -17.24 -4.33
CA MET A 102 -11.10 -17.33 -3.89
C MET A 102 -12.01 -17.42 -5.13
N ILE A 103 -12.79 -18.49 -5.23
CA ILE A 103 -13.80 -18.69 -6.27
C ILE A 103 -15.12 -19.01 -5.59
N GLY A 104 -16.04 -18.07 -5.54
CA GLY A 104 -17.24 -18.18 -4.73
C GLY A 104 -16.87 -18.34 -3.24
N THR A 105 -17.21 -19.49 -2.65
CA THR A 105 -16.90 -19.84 -1.25
C THR A 105 -15.72 -20.80 -1.11
N GLU A 106 -15.07 -21.17 -2.21
CA GLU A 106 -13.89 -22.05 -2.17
C GLU A 106 -12.60 -21.26 -2.16
N LEU A 107 -11.69 -21.62 -1.26
CA LEU A 107 -10.30 -21.21 -1.27
C LEU A 107 -9.42 -22.30 -1.87
N ILE A 108 -8.53 -21.93 -2.77
CA ILE A 108 -7.69 -22.83 -3.54
C ILE A 108 -6.26 -22.34 -3.44
N ALA A 109 -5.37 -23.11 -2.79
CA ALA A 109 -3.94 -22.79 -2.78
C ALA A 109 -3.32 -23.07 -4.14
N TYR A 110 -2.34 -22.24 -4.54
CA TYR A 110 -1.52 -22.44 -5.73
C TYR A 110 -0.06 -22.13 -5.43
N THR A 111 0.87 -22.81 -6.12
CA THR A 111 2.31 -22.66 -5.91
C THR A 111 3.04 -22.09 -7.12
N GLY A 112 2.33 -21.80 -8.22
CA GLY A 112 2.91 -21.20 -9.41
C GLY A 112 1.85 -20.72 -10.38
N LYS A 113 2.26 -19.88 -11.33
CA LYS A 113 1.38 -19.35 -12.38
C LYS A 113 2.12 -19.14 -13.70
N THR A 114 1.35 -19.16 -14.79
CA THR A 114 1.74 -18.60 -16.12
C THR A 114 0.92 -17.33 -16.36
N SER A 115 0.94 -16.77 -17.56
CA SER A 115 0.12 -15.60 -17.91
C SER A 115 -1.40 -15.84 -17.83
N THR A 116 -1.86 -17.08 -17.92
CA THR A 116 -3.29 -17.46 -17.97
C THR A 116 -3.65 -18.70 -17.14
N THR A 117 -2.73 -19.21 -16.30
CA THR A 117 -2.95 -20.48 -15.62
C THR A 117 -2.33 -20.47 -14.24
N PHE A 118 -3.04 -20.98 -13.23
CA PHE A 118 -2.48 -21.29 -11.92
C PHE A 118 -2.15 -22.78 -11.82
N THR A 119 -0.98 -23.10 -11.24
CA THR A 119 -0.42 -24.45 -11.15
C THR A 119 -0.12 -24.82 -9.69
N GLY A 120 0.11 -26.11 -9.42
CA GLY A 120 0.36 -26.60 -8.06
C GLY A 120 -0.85 -26.41 -7.14
N ILE A 121 -2.02 -26.80 -7.63
CA ILE A 121 -3.33 -26.50 -7.05
C ILE A 121 -3.66 -27.44 -5.89
N THR A 122 -4.09 -26.88 -4.76
CA THR A 122 -4.74 -27.59 -3.66
C THR A 122 -6.16 -27.04 -3.47
N ARG A 123 -7.18 -27.82 -3.80
CA ARG A 123 -8.60 -27.46 -3.73
C ARG A 123 -9.14 -27.58 -2.31
N GLY A 124 -10.12 -26.72 -1.96
CA GLY A 124 -10.74 -26.72 -0.63
C GLY A 124 -9.74 -26.43 0.48
N ALA A 125 -8.82 -25.52 0.25
CA ALA A 125 -7.80 -25.11 1.22
C ALA A 125 -8.40 -24.20 2.31
N TYR A 126 -7.65 -23.99 3.39
CA TYR A 126 -7.95 -23.03 4.46
C TYR A 126 -9.37 -23.18 5.04
N GLY A 127 -9.79 -24.41 5.32
CA GLY A 127 -11.09 -24.71 5.92
C GLY A 127 -12.28 -24.62 4.95
N SER A 128 -12.08 -24.26 3.69
CA SER A 128 -13.14 -24.19 2.69
C SER A 128 -13.50 -25.55 2.09
N THR A 129 -14.66 -25.63 1.43
CA THR A 129 -15.15 -26.87 0.78
C THR A 129 -14.97 -26.78 -0.73
N LYS A 130 -14.50 -27.88 -1.33
CA LYS A 130 -14.39 -28.02 -2.81
C LYS A 130 -15.74 -27.88 -3.48
N ALA A 131 -15.83 -27.06 -4.51
CA ALA A 131 -17.04 -26.85 -5.30
C ALA A 131 -16.76 -26.92 -6.81
N ALA A 132 -17.78 -27.16 -7.61
CA ALA A 132 -17.71 -26.99 -9.06
C ALA A 132 -17.90 -25.50 -9.40
N HIS A 133 -17.14 -25.02 -10.37
CA HIS A 133 -17.23 -23.63 -10.83
C HIS A 133 -17.34 -23.57 -12.34
N VAL A 134 -18.20 -22.68 -12.85
CA VAL A 134 -18.42 -22.50 -14.29
C VAL A 134 -17.49 -21.42 -14.84
N ALA A 135 -17.17 -21.48 -16.11
CA ALA A 135 -16.41 -20.43 -16.79
C ALA A 135 -17.13 -19.07 -16.65
N GLY A 136 -16.35 -17.99 -16.56
CA GLY A 136 -16.85 -16.64 -16.42
C GLY A 136 -17.03 -16.16 -14.97
N VAL A 137 -17.02 -17.05 -13.96
CA VAL A 137 -17.07 -16.61 -12.56
C VAL A 137 -15.78 -15.92 -12.17
N TYR A 138 -15.85 -14.99 -11.21
CA TYR A 138 -14.67 -14.31 -10.70
C TYR A 138 -13.74 -15.26 -9.93
N VAL A 139 -12.45 -15.03 -10.12
CA VAL A 139 -11.33 -15.63 -9.39
C VAL A 139 -10.57 -14.47 -8.75
N ALA A 140 -10.51 -14.40 -7.44
CA ALA A 140 -9.85 -13.33 -6.72
C ALA A 140 -8.61 -13.82 -5.98
N GLU A 141 -7.61 -12.96 -5.82
CA GLU A 141 -6.40 -13.22 -5.04
C GLU A 141 -6.71 -13.24 -3.54
N ALA A 142 -6.07 -14.13 -2.83
CA ALA A 142 -6.03 -14.12 -1.38
C ALA A 142 -4.62 -14.42 -0.87
N GLN A 143 -4.21 -13.72 0.19
CA GLN A 143 -2.97 -14.00 0.90
C GLN A 143 -3.27 -14.87 2.12
N PRO A 144 -2.82 -16.14 2.17
CA PRO A 144 -3.14 -17.02 3.29
C PRO A 144 -2.39 -16.59 4.56
N VAL A 145 -3.09 -16.50 5.67
CA VAL A 145 -2.49 -16.22 6.97
C VAL A 145 -1.97 -17.53 7.57
N PRO A 146 -0.65 -17.72 7.70
CA PRO A 146 -0.11 -18.99 8.14
C PRO A 146 -0.40 -19.26 9.62
N SER A 147 -0.24 -20.51 10.03
CA SER A 147 -0.41 -20.99 11.41
C SER A 147 0.60 -20.31 12.38
N PRO A 148 0.41 -20.44 13.72
CA PRO A 148 1.10 -19.62 14.72
C PRO A 148 2.63 -19.74 14.75
N THR A 149 3.21 -20.75 14.11
CA THR A 149 4.66 -20.96 14.08
C THR A 149 5.38 -20.23 12.93
N THR A 150 4.62 -19.65 12.01
CA THR A 150 5.13 -18.91 10.85
C THR A 150 4.37 -17.62 10.68
N ALA A 151 5.02 -16.60 10.12
CA ALA A 151 4.39 -15.35 9.75
C ALA A 151 4.45 -15.13 8.24
N LEU A 152 3.39 -14.61 7.65
CA LEU A 152 3.41 -14.09 6.29
C LEU A 152 3.74 -12.60 6.33
N THR A 153 4.63 -12.20 5.46
CA THR A 153 4.83 -10.78 5.14
C THR A 153 3.87 -10.39 4.02
N VAL A 154 3.01 -9.41 4.30
CA VAL A 154 1.95 -8.99 3.38
C VAL A 154 2.55 -8.33 2.15
N ALA A 155 2.12 -8.75 0.97
CA ALA A 155 2.55 -8.17 -0.30
C ALA A 155 1.59 -7.08 -0.77
N LEU A 156 2.16 -6.05 -1.42
CA LEU A 156 1.47 -4.92 -2.03
C LEU A 156 1.86 -4.89 -3.52
N THR A 157 0.90 -5.14 -4.40
CA THR A 157 1.18 -5.35 -5.83
C THR A 157 0.95 -4.11 -6.68
N ILE A 158 0.24 -3.14 -6.17
CA ILE A 158 -0.15 -1.92 -6.89
C ILE A 158 0.27 -0.69 -6.10
N THR A 159 0.93 0.24 -6.77
CA THR A 159 1.29 1.55 -6.25
C THR A 159 0.36 2.60 -6.85
N ASP A 160 -0.45 3.26 -6.00
CA ASP A 160 -1.31 4.40 -6.40
C ASP A 160 -0.56 5.72 -6.31
N VAL A 161 0.24 5.86 -5.27
CA VAL A 161 1.05 7.05 -5.00
C VAL A 161 2.42 6.61 -4.48
N ALA A 162 3.49 7.16 -5.07
CA ALA A 162 4.86 7.03 -4.59
C ALA A 162 5.56 8.38 -4.68
N ASN A 163 5.99 8.90 -3.55
CA ASN A 163 6.73 10.14 -3.47
C ASN A 163 7.71 10.09 -2.31
N GLY A 164 8.96 9.71 -2.58
CA GLY A 164 10.01 9.59 -1.56
C GLY A 164 9.83 8.42 -0.58
N ILE A 165 8.87 7.55 -0.84
CA ILE A 165 8.65 6.26 -0.20
C ILE A 165 7.83 5.39 -1.15
N ASP A 166 8.27 4.16 -1.42
CA ASP A 166 7.59 3.24 -2.36
C ASP A 166 7.82 1.77 -2.03
N VAL A 167 7.00 0.91 -2.61
CA VAL A 167 7.20 -0.55 -2.56
C VAL A 167 8.42 -0.93 -3.39
N SER A 168 9.27 -1.80 -2.85
CA SER A 168 10.43 -2.31 -3.57
C SER A 168 10.01 -3.10 -4.82
N PRO A 169 10.57 -2.80 -6.01
CA PRO A 169 10.24 -3.55 -7.22
C PRO A 169 10.77 -5.00 -7.21
N THR A 170 11.70 -5.33 -6.31
CA THR A 170 12.28 -6.67 -6.17
C THR A 170 11.69 -7.47 -5.01
N ASP A 171 10.99 -6.80 -4.08
CA ASP A 171 10.34 -7.43 -2.93
C ASP A 171 9.08 -6.67 -2.56
N LEU A 172 7.95 -7.10 -3.11
CA LEU A 172 6.64 -6.47 -2.97
C LEU A 172 6.12 -6.41 -1.52
N THR A 173 6.86 -6.97 -0.57
CA THR A 173 6.53 -6.92 0.86
C THR A 173 7.20 -5.77 1.60
N LYS A 174 8.13 -5.03 0.94
CA LYS A 174 8.93 -3.96 1.54
C LYS A 174 8.51 -2.61 1.04
N VAL A 175 8.10 -1.73 1.94
CA VAL A 175 7.94 -0.30 1.68
C VAL A 175 9.24 0.40 2.06
N VAL A 176 9.97 0.92 1.08
CA VAL A 176 11.32 1.48 1.23
C VAL A 176 11.26 2.99 1.31
N CYS A 177 11.97 3.57 2.27
CA CYS A 177 12.08 5.01 2.49
C CYS A 177 13.21 5.60 1.64
N GLU A 178 12.91 6.63 0.87
CA GLU A 178 13.90 7.39 0.08
C GLU A 178 14.22 8.76 0.70
N ILE A 179 13.36 9.26 1.59
CA ILE A 179 13.52 10.56 2.27
C ILE A 179 13.34 10.35 3.77
N ALA A 180 14.39 10.57 4.56
CA ALA A 180 14.37 10.36 6.00
C ALA A 180 13.30 11.21 6.72
N GLY A 181 12.62 10.63 7.71
CA GLY A 181 11.58 11.32 8.47
C GLY A 181 10.78 10.40 9.39
N TYR A 182 9.86 10.99 10.13
CA TYR A 182 8.82 10.26 10.83
C TYR A 182 7.64 10.06 9.86
N TYR A 183 7.19 8.81 9.72
CA TYR A 183 6.08 8.44 8.84
C TYR A 183 4.96 7.81 9.63
N ASN A 184 3.72 8.26 9.38
CA ASN A 184 2.52 7.59 9.85
C ASN A 184 2.09 6.55 8.82
N PHE A 185 2.27 5.27 9.17
CA PHE A 185 1.75 4.14 8.40
C PHE A 185 0.33 3.84 8.85
N GLN A 186 -0.58 3.71 7.91
CA GLN A 186 -1.94 3.24 8.13
C GLN A 186 -2.22 2.06 7.22
N PHE A 187 -2.96 1.08 7.69
CA PHE A 187 -3.43 -0.01 6.85
C PHE A 187 -4.89 -0.36 7.15
N SER A 188 -5.51 -1.00 6.17
CA SER A 188 -6.81 -1.66 6.28
C SER A 188 -6.70 -2.98 5.56
N ILE A 189 -6.93 -4.10 6.24
CA ILE A 189 -6.83 -5.47 5.69
C ILE A 189 -8.14 -6.21 5.91
N GLN A 190 -8.63 -6.88 4.86
CA GLN A 190 -9.86 -7.66 4.88
C GLN A 190 -9.55 -9.14 5.14
N LEU A 191 -9.87 -9.61 6.32
CA LEU A 191 -9.65 -11.00 6.75
C LEU A 191 -10.95 -11.78 6.66
N LEU A 192 -10.87 -13.00 6.12
CA LEU A 192 -12.00 -13.93 6.10
C LEU A 192 -11.56 -15.37 6.39
N THR A 193 -12.51 -16.16 6.90
CA THR A 193 -12.36 -17.60 7.08
C THR A 193 -13.64 -18.35 6.71
N TYR A 194 -13.49 -19.56 6.20
CA TYR A 194 -14.58 -20.53 6.01
C TYR A 194 -14.57 -21.63 7.08
N ASP A 195 -13.70 -21.51 8.10
CA ASP A 195 -13.66 -22.46 9.21
C ASP A 195 -14.90 -22.33 10.10
N SER A 196 -15.28 -23.44 10.71
CA SER A 196 -16.38 -23.52 11.67
C SER A 196 -16.02 -22.95 13.05
N THR A 197 -14.75 -22.66 13.31
CA THR A 197 -14.24 -22.06 14.54
C THR A 197 -13.80 -20.63 14.32
N ILE A 198 -13.89 -19.82 15.36
CA ILE A 198 -13.31 -18.48 15.34
C ILE A 198 -11.79 -18.59 15.22
N ASP A 199 -11.17 -17.61 14.56
CA ASP A 199 -9.71 -17.51 14.47
C ASP A 199 -9.21 -16.20 15.05
N ASN A 200 -8.03 -16.20 15.64
CA ASN A 200 -7.34 -15.01 16.09
C ASN A 200 -6.13 -14.75 15.21
N VAL A 201 -6.15 -13.63 14.52
CA VAL A 201 -5.05 -13.18 13.66
C VAL A 201 -4.27 -12.09 14.40
N THR A 202 -2.97 -12.26 14.44
CA THR A 202 -2.04 -11.24 14.95
C THR A 202 -1.38 -10.55 13.76
N LEU A 203 -1.41 -9.20 13.77
CA LEU A 203 -0.71 -8.37 12.78
C LEU A 203 0.28 -7.47 13.51
N TRP A 204 1.44 -7.21 12.88
CA TRP A 204 2.45 -6.30 13.44
C TRP A 204 3.34 -5.72 12.34
N PHE A 205 4.05 -4.66 12.68
CA PHE A 205 5.04 -4.07 11.79
C PHE A 205 6.45 -4.61 12.05
N ARG A 206 7.25 -4.68 10.99
CA ARG A 206 8.68 -5.00 11.02
C ARG A 206 9.44 -3.90 10.29
N GLN A 207 10.52 -3.42 10.88
CA GLN A 207 11.44 -2.44 10.28
C GLN A 207 12.83 -3.06 10.13
N ASN A 208 13.41 -3.04 8.95
CA ASN A 208 14.75 -3.56 8.66
C ASN A 208 14.97 -5.01 9.14
N GLY A 209 13.95 -5.86 9.03
CA GLY A 209 14.01 -7.26 9.45
C GLY A 209 13.79 -7.51 10.96
N LEU A 210 13.59 -6.46 11.76
CA LEU A 210 13.33 -6.56 13.21
C LEU A 210 11.88 -6.19 13.50
N ASP A 211 11.20 -7.00 14.32
CA ASP A 211 9.83 -6.73 14.73
C ASP A 211 9.77 -5.48 15.60
N VAL A 212 8.86 -4.57 15.26
CA VAL A 212 8.67 -3.30 15.98
C VAL A 212 7.92 -3.61 17.28
N SER A 213 8.54 -3.33 18.42
CA SER A 213 7.92 -3.53 19.73
C SER A 213 6.62 -2.72 19.86
N TYR A 214 5.60 -3.32 20.48
CA TYR A 214 4.28 -2.71 20.71
C TYR A 214 3.48 -2.37 19.44
N SER A 215 3.88 -2.89 18.26
CA SER A 215 3.12 -2.73 17.02
C SER A 215 2.09 -3.83 16.79
N ALA A 216 2.12 -4.90 17.59
CA ALA A 216 1.24 -6.05 17.40
C ALA A 216 -0.19 -5.78 17.89
N GLY A 217 -1.16 -6.16 17.07
CA GLY A 217 -2.57 -6.20 17.41
C GLY A 217 -3.18 -7.56 17.10
N ILE A 218 -4.12 -8.01 17.92
CA ILE A 218 -4.86 -9.26 17.75
C ILE A 218 -6.28 -8.91 17.35
N ILE A 219 -6.75 -9.54 16.27
CA ILE A 219 -8.11 -9.40 15.77
C ILE A 219 -8.79 -10.77 15.71
N THR A 220 -10.03 -10.84 16.16
CA THR A 220 -10.84 -12.05 16.07
C THR A 220 -11.60 -12.04 14.74
N VAL A 221 -11.43 -13.10 13.95
CA VAL A 221 -12.21 -13.39 12.74
C VAL A 221 -13.32 -14.36 13.13
N PRO A 222 -14.61 -13.99 12.93
CA PRO A 222 -15.73 -14.87 13.25
C PRO A 222 -15.67 -16.17 12.44
N SER A 223 -16.25 -17.24 12.96
CA SER A 223 -16.46 -18.49 12.21
C SER A 223 -17.47 -18.31 11.07
N VAL A 224 -17.44 -19.22 10.10
CA VAL A 224 -18.50 -19.33 9.08
C VAL A 224 -19.87 -19.52 9.74
N HIS A 225 -20.89 -18.81 9.25
CA HIS A 225 -22.26 -18.96 9.70
C HIS A 225 -23.23 -19.01 8.52
N GLY A 226 -24.08 -20.05 8.46
CA GLY A 226 -25.06 -20.20 7.40
C GLY A 226 -24.46 -20.29 5.99
N GLY A 227 -23.22 -20.76 5.85
CA GLY A 227 -22.51 -20.81 4.57
C GLY A 227 -21.85 -19.47 4.15
N VAL A 228 -21.97 -18.43 4.98
CA VAL A 228 -21.31 -17.13 4.78
C VAL A 228 -20.01 -17.14 5.54
N ALA A 229 -18.92 -16.71 4.88
CA ALA A 229 -17.61 -16.59 5.52
C ALA A 229 -17.68 -15.68 6.75
N GLY A 230 -16.96 -16.04 7.81
CA GLY A 230 -16.64 -15.11 8.86
C GLY A 230 -15.66 -14.08 8.32
N ALA A 231 -15.96 -12.79 8.48
CA ALA A 231 -15.13 -11.73 7.94
C ALA A 231 -14.96 -10.58 8.96
N THR A 232 -13.81 -9.92 8.90
CA THR A 232 -13.52 -8.73 9.69
C THR A 232 -12.51 -7.84 8.96
N ILE A 233 -12.50 -6.56 9.30
CA ILE A 233 -11.50 -5.62 8.81
C ILE A 233 -10.63 -5.21 10.00
N ALA A 234 -9.32 -5.39 9.86
CA ALA A 234 -8.34 -4.86 10.80
C ALA A 234 -7.72 -3.58 10.25
N SER A 235 -7.67 -2.54 11.06
CA SER A 235 -7.03 -1.28 10.69
C SER A 235 -6.51 -0.55 11.92
N TRP A 236 -5.28 -0.07 11.86
CA TRP A 236 -4.71 0.90 12.80
C TRP A 236 -3.52 1.62 12.15
N ASN A 237 -2.91 2.50 12.88
CA ASN A 237 -1.75 3.24 12.42
C ASN A 237 -0.60 3.18 13.42
N LEU A 238 0.61 3.42 12.90
CA LEU A 238 1.83 3.49 13.69
C LEU A 238 2.76 4.55 13.10
N ILE A 239 3.39 5.35 13.96
CA ILE A 239 4.40 6.32 13.53
C ILE A 239 5.79 5.71 13.76
N LEU A 240 6.60 5.68 12.69
CA LEU A 240 7.95 5.12 12.71
C LEU A 240 8.98 6.15 12.21
N PRO A 241 10.16 6.24 12.85
CA PRO A 241 11.31 6.94 12.30
C PRO A 241 11.97 6.09 11.22
N LEU A 242 12.19 6.65 10.04
CA LEU A 242 12.85 5.99 8.91
C LEU A 242 14.01 6.84 8.40
N ASN A 243 15.17 6.23 8.22
CA ASN A 243 16.29 6.80 7.47
C ASN A 243 16.16 6.40 5.99
N VAL A 244 16.95 7.04 5.15
CA VAL A 244 17.05 6.66 3.73
C VAL A 244 17.55 5.22 3.61
N GLY A 245 16.81 4.40 2.86
CA GLY A 245 17.08 2.97 2.67
C GLY A 245 16.43 2.06 3.71
N ASP A 246 15.86 2.58 4.79
CA ASP A 246 15.06 1.79 5.72
C ASP A 246 13.80 1.26 5.03
N TYR A 247 13.33 0.10 5.46
CA TYR A 247 12.08 -0.46 4.95
C TYR A 247 11.15 -0.94 6.07
N VAL A 248 9.86 -0.90 5.78
CA VAL A 248 8.79 -1.37 6.66
C VAL A 248 8.00 -2.48 5.98
N GLN A 249 7.60 -3.47 6.75
CA GLN A 249 6.77 -4.59 6.34
C GLN A 249 5.62 -4.76 7.32
N LEU A 250 4.45 -5.20 6.84
CA LEU A 250 3.34 -5.68 7.66
C LEU A 250 3.37 -7.21 7.67
N LEU A 251 3.28 -7.81 8.84
CA LEU A 251 3.26 -9.25 9.02
C LEU A 251 1.94 -9.69 9.63
N MET A 252 1.56 -10.94 9.35
CA MET A 252 0.39 -11.57 9.94
C MET A 252 0.64 -13.05 10.23
N SER A 253 0.02 -13.54 11.30
CA SER A 253 -0.06 -14.96 11.66
C SER A 253 -1.42 -15.27 12.28
N SER A 254 -1.86 -16.51 12.17
CA SER A 254 -3.18 -16.97 12.61
C SER A 254 -3.04 -18.09 13.62
N ALA A 255 -4.00 -18.23 14.52
CA ALA A 255 -4.04 -19.34 15.46
C ALA A 255 -4.36 -20.67 14.76
N SER A 256 -5.19 -20.66 13.71
CA SER A 256 -5.63 -21.86 12.98
C SER A 256 -4.88 -22.12 11.67
N GLY A 257 -4.44 -21.06 10.97
CA GLY A 257 -3.92 -21.12 9.60
C GLY A 257 -5.03 -21.22 8.53
N ASN A 258 -6.28 -21.00 8.89
CA ASN A 258 -7.43 -21.10 7.98
C ASN A 258 -8.01 -19.73 7.56
N THR A 259 -7.39 -18.64 8.00
CA THR A 259 -7.77 -17.28 7.60
C THR A 259 -6.96 -16.83 6.39
N VAL A 260 -7.57 -16.01 5.54
CA VAL A 260 -6.91 -15.37 4.41
C VAL A 260 -7.21 -13.86 4.41
N ALA A 261 -6.28 -13.07 3.89
CA ALA A 261 -6.57 -11.70 3.46
C ALA A 261 -7.04 -11.75 2.01
N ALA A 262 -8.29 -11.37 1.74
CA ALA A 262 -8.93 -11.61 0.45
C ALA A 262 -9.34 -10.34 -0.28
N THR A 263 -9.09 -10.31 -1.59
CA THR A 263 -9.66 -9.35 -2.53
C THR A 263 -11.09 -9.76 -2.86
N TYR A 264 -11.99 -8.79 -2.91
CA TYR A 264 -13.36 -9.01 -3.37
C TYR A 264 -13.55 -8.41 -4.77
N PRO A 265 -13.96 -9.20 -5.77
CA PRO A 265 -14.30 -8.68 -7.08
C PRO A 265 -15.56 -7.80 -7.01
N PRO A 266 -15.91 -7.05 -8.08
CA PRO A 266 -17.12 -6.23 -8.09
C PRO A 266 -18.36 -7.02 -7.75
N GLY A 267 -19.18 -6.51 -6.83
CA GLY A 267 -20.42 -7.12 -6.40
C GLY A 267 -21.60 -6.69 -7.26
N THR A 268 -22.58 -7.59 -7.41
CA THR A 268 -23.83 -7.30 -8.10
C THR A 268 -25.03 -7.22 -7.14
N SER A 269 -24.92 -7.82 -5.95
CA SER A 269 -25.94 -7.78 -4.90
C SER A 269 -25.27 -7.94 -3.51
N PRO A 270 -25.00 -6.85 -2.78
CA PRO A 270 -25.17 -5.44 -3.20
C PRO A 270 -24.21 -5.04 -4.33
N VAL A 271 -24.60 -4.03 -5.11
CA VAL A 271 -23.71 -3.43 -6.12
C VAL A 271 -22.61 -2.67 -5.41
N CYS A 272 -21.35 -3.06 -5.66
CA CYS A 272 -20.18 -2.40 -5.11
C CYS A 272 -18.98 -2.53 -6.07
N PRO A 273 -18.00 -1.62 -6.02
CA PRO A 273 -16.73 -1.80 -6.72
C PRO A 273 -15.94 -2.97 -6.13
N ALA A 274 -14.91 -3.42 -6.85
CA ALA A 274 -13.93 -4.34 -6.29
C ALA A 274 -13.25 -3.70 -5.05
N SER A 275 -12.89 -4.54 -4.09
CA SER A 275 -12.25 -4.12 -2.85
C SER A 275 -10.94 -4.91 -2.67
N PRO A 276 -9.81 -4.23 -2.48
CA PRO A 276 -8.51 -4.88 -2.31
C PRO A 276 -8.44 -5.65 -0.98
N SER A 277 -7.57 -6.65 -0.91
CA SER A 277 -7.33 -7.42 0.31
C SER A 277 -6.67 -6.56 1.39
N ILE A 278 -5.81 -5.64 0.97
CA ILE A 278 -5.14 -4.66 1.83
C ILE A 278 -4.99 -3.34 1.10
N ILE A 279 -5.14 -2.26 1.86
CA ILE A 279 -4.68 -0.91 1.52
C ILE A 279 -3.68 -0.51 2.58
N MET A 280 -2.53 0.03 2.18
CA MET A 280 -1.55 0.64 3.07
C MET A 280 -1.18 2.03 2.57
N THR A 281 -1.05 2.97 3.48
CA THR A 281 -0.59 4.32 3.19
C THR A 281 0.52 4.72 4.13
N ALA A 282 1.42 5.57 3.66
CA ALA A 282 2.43 6.22 4.48
C ALA A 282 2.40 7.73 4.24
N THR A 283 2.35 8.49 5.30
CA THR A 283 2.33 9.96 5.26
C THR A 283 3.46 10.51 6.09
N PHE A 284 4.25 11.41 5.53
CA PHE A 284 5.31 12.12 6.23
C PHE A 284 4.73 13.01 7.34
N VAL A 285 5.25 12.88 8.55
CA VAL A 285 4.82 13.67 9.72
C VAL A 285 5.79 14.82 9.97
N SER A 286 7.09 14.51 10.06
CA SER A 286 8.13 15.51 10.27
C SER A 286 9.51 14.98 9.89
N ALA A 287 10.47 15.87 9.71
CA ALA A 287 11.87 15.49 9.59
C ALA A 287 12.40 14.91 10.92
N ILE A 288 13.41 14.04 10.83
CA ILE A 288 14.19 13.62 11.99
C ILE A 288 15.09 14.79 12.35
N THR A 289 14.89 15.36 13.54
CA THR A 289 15.81 16.36 14.08
C THR A 289 17.04 15.65 14.60
N THR A 290 18.18 15.93 13.99
CA THR A 290 19.52 15.49 14.46
C THR A 290 19.95 16.27 15.69
#